data_e8539b0f8594889fce12b868dc5dbd83
#
_entry.id   e8539b0f8594889fce12b868dc5dbd83
#
_cell.length_a   1.000
_cell.length_b   1.000
_cell.length_c   1.000
_cell.angle_alpha   90.00
_cell.angle_beta   90.00
_cell.angle_gamma   90.00
#
_symmetry.space_group_name_H-M   'P 1'
#
loop_
_entity.id
_entity.type
_entity.pdbx_description
1 polymer ?
#
loop_
_entity_poly.entity_id
_entity_poly.type
_entity_poly.pdbx_seq_one_letter_code
_entity_poly.pdbx_strand_id
1 'polypeptide(L)'
;MSLSAEYLDMDKDDATPGKRRGFFVSHRCIAAVALLVVAALVVVGVSTRYLSPEAAGAPRSHQDAPEEPSSTPAARLKDVRLPRSLQPLHYELELAPRLFDDFSFTGVVTVTMHCLSVTDTVVMHSKDLNVSDVSVEETATGVLVPCGAVSHDTARQFLRVPLHKSLSAGSKYALRMRFRGTLNDDLAGFYRSSYTDAAGNKRYVII
;
A
#
# COMPACT_ATOMS: atom_id res chain seq x y z
N MET A 1 6.22 -22.20 40.46
CA MET A 1 5.99 -23.31 39.52
C MET A 1 6.63 -22.91 38.21
N SER A 2 7.78 -23.51 37.93
CA SER A 2 8.61 -23.21 36.74
C SER A 2 8.17 -24.17 35.64
N LEU A 3 7.75 -23.67 34.50
CA LEU A 3 7.49 -24.45 33.28
C LEU A 3 8.74 -24.34 32.40
N SER A 4 9.51 -25.43 32.38
CA SER A 4 10.65 -25.62 31.48
C SER A 4 10.13 -25.86 30.07
N ALA A 5 10.61 -25.09 29.12
CA ALA A 5 10.42 -25.33 27.70
C ALA A 5 11.35 -26.48 27.26
N GLU A 6 10.75 -27.57 26.80
CA GLU A 6 11.42 -28.74 26.24
C GLU A 6 11.74 -28.44 24.76
N TYR A 7 13.03 -28.33 24.48
CA TYR A 7 13.57 -28.12 23.13
C TYR A 7 13.74 -29.50 22.48
N LEU A 8 12.90 -29.82 21.49
CA LEU A 8 13.04 -31.01 20.66
C LEU A 8 14.17 -30.79 19.64
N ASP A 9 15.28 -31.45 19.91
CA ASP A 9 16.41 -31.66 19.02
C ASP A 9 15.97 -32.53 17.83
N MET A 10 15.92 -31.99 16.61
CA MET A 10 15.66 -32.75 15.40
C MET A 10 16.92 -32.96 14.61
N ASP A 11 17.24 -34.20 14.48
CA ASP A 11 18.32 -34.89 13.78
C ASP A 11 18.88 -34.18 12.54
N LYS A 12 20.22 -34.17 12.54
CA LYS A 12 21.08 -33.93 11.39
C LYS A 12 21.02 -35.13 10.45
N ASP A 13 20.34 -34.99 9.33
CA ASP A 13 20.55 -35.88 8.19
C ASP A 13 21.43 -35.20 7.13
N ASP A 14 22.50 -35.91 6.85
CA ASP A 14 23.51 -35.74 5.84
C ASP A 14 22.93 -35.41 4.45
N ALA A 15 23.16 -34.18 3.97
CA ALA A 15 22.92 -33.83 2.57
C ALA A 15 24.25 -33.52 1.87
N THR A 16 24.69 -34.47 1.07
CA THR A 16 25.77 -34.37 0.08
C THR A 16 25.65 -33.10 -0.77
N PRO A 17 26.73 -32.34 -1.02
CA PRO A 17 26.66 -31.10 -1.80
C PRO A 17 26.50 -31.40 -3.28
N GLY A 18 25.30 -31.13 -3.80
CA GLY A 18 25.01 -31.13 -5.21
C GLY A 18 25.84 -30.07 -5.95
N LYS A 19 26.66 -30.55 -6.88
CA LYS A 19 27.53 -29.80 -7.78
C LYS A 19 26.74 -28.75 -8.58
N ARG A 20 26.76 -27.49 -8.15
CA ARG A 20 26.20 -26.38 -8.93
C ARG A 20 27.03 -26.20 -10.21
N ARG A 21 26.44 -26.52 -11.36
CA ARG A 21 26.97 -26.13 -12.66
C ARG A 21 26.80 -24.63 -12.83
N GLY A 22 27.86 -23.88 -12.57
CA GLY A 22 27.95 -22.46 -12.89
C GLY A 22 27.99 -22.32 -14.43
N PHE A 23 27.02 -21.60 -14.99
CA PHE A 23 27.06 -21.15 -16.38
C PHE A 23 28.09 -20.01 -16.47
N PHE A 24 29.27 -20.31 -17.02
CA PHE A 24 30.25 -19.28 -17.40
C PHE A 24 29.80 -18.66 -18.73
N VAL A 25 29.21 -17.49 -18.68
CA VAL A 25 28.94 -16.70 -19.90
C VAL A 25 30.23 -16.00 -20.27
N SER A 26 30.80 -16.36 -21.43
CA SER A 26 32.03 -15.73 -21.95
C SER A 26 31.81 -14.23 -22.19
N HIS A 27 32.77 -13.39 -21.82
CA HIS A 27 32.74 -11.95 -22.07
C HIS A 27 32.45 -11.57 -23.53
N ARG A 28 32.78 -12.45 -24.47
CA ARG A 28 32.45 -12.30 -25.89
C ARG A 28 30.95 -12.39 -26.17
N CYS A 29 30.21 -13.25 -25.45
CA CYS A 29 28.75 -13.35 -25.58
C CYS A 29 28.06 -12.11 -24.98
N ILE A 30 28.54 -11.61 -23.86
CA ILE A 30 28.00 -10.37 -23.24
C ILE A 30 28.21 -9.18 -24.17
N ALA A 31 29.39 -9.04 -24.77
CA ALA A 31 29.68 -7.97 -25.71
C ALA A 31 28.80 -8.05 -27.00
N ALA A 32 28.56 -9.25 -27.50
CA ALA A 32 27.69 -9.45 -28.67
C ALA A 32 26.22 -9.08 -28.39
N VAL A 33 25.69 -9.44 -27.23
CA VAL A 33 24.33 -9.07 -26.81
C VAL A 33 24.20 -7.57 -26.61
N ALA A 34 25.18 -6.92 -25.98
CA ALA A 34 25.19 -5.47 -25.79
C ALA A 34 25.21 -4.72 -27.14
N LEU A 35 25.98 -5.19 -28.13
CA LEU A 35 26.02 -4.61 -29.47
C LEU A 35 24.69 -4.74 -30.21
N LEU A 36 23.99 -5.88 -30.07
CA LEU A 36 22.67 -6.09 -30.67
C LEU A 36 21.60 -5.16 -30.04
N VAL A 37 21.65 -4.95 -28.74
CA VAL A 37 20.72 -4.03 -28.05
C VAL A 37 20.93 -2.60 -28.50
N VAL A 38 22.18 -2.14 -28.63
CA VAL A 38 22.50 -0.80 -29.12
C VAL A 38 22.04 -0.61 -30.57
N ALA A 39 22.26 -1.60 -31.43
CA ALA A 39 21.81 -1.56 -32.82
C ALA A 39 20.27 -1.48 -32.93
N ALA A 40 19.54 -2.23 -32.09
CA ALA A 40 18.08 -2.18 -32.04
C ALA A 40 17.56 -0.81 -31.59
N LEU A 41 18.19 -0.17 -30.61
CA LEU A 41 17.81 1.16 -30.12
C LEU A 41 18.06 2.26 -31.18
N VAL A 42 19.12 2.14 -31.97
CA VAL A 42 19.40 3.06 -33.06
C VAL A 42 18.36 2.95 -34.18
N VAL A 43 17.94 1.74 -34.54
CA VAL A 43 16.91 1.49 -35.57
C VAL A 43 15.56 2.07 -35.13
N VAL A 44 15.16 1.90 -33.86
CA VAL A 44 13.92 2.47 -33.31
C VAL A 44 14.00 4.00 -33.27
N GLY A 45 15.14 4.57 -32.89
CA GLY A 45 15.33 6.03 -32.80
C GLY A 45 15.31 6.72 -34.17
N VAL A 46 15.79 6.05 -35.22
CA VAL A 46 15.78 6.59 -36.61
C VAL A 46 14.38 6.46 -37.21
N SER A 47 13.67 5.38 -36.97
CA SER A 47 12.30 5.19 -37.53
C SER A 47 11.30 6.22 -37.03
N THR A 48 11.45 6.75 -35.81
CA THR A 48 10.54 7.76 -35.26
C THR A 48 10.78 9.17 -35.83
N ARG A 49 11.95 9.42 -36.47
CA ARG A 49 12.25 10.72 -37.10
C ARG A 49 11.81 10.82 -38.57
N TYR A 50 11.56 9.69 -39.23
CA TYR A 50 11.20 9.68 -40.68
C TYR A 50 9.70 9.53 -40.95
N LEU A 51 8.84 9.38 -39.92
CA LEU A 51 7.40 9.16 -40.06
C LEU A 51 6.55 10.32 -39.52
N SER A 52 7.00 11.56 -39.68
CA SER A 52 6.14 12.74 -39.45
C SER A 52 5.67 13.28 -40.78
N PRO A 53 4.40 13.10 -41.17
CA PRO A 53 3.86 13.82 -42.34
C PRO A 53 3.53 15.24 -41.94
N GLU A 54 4.24 16.16 -42.55
CA GLU A 54 3.95 17.59 -42.61
C GLU A 54 2.65 17.78 -43.41
N ALA A 55 1.61 18.30 -42.77
CA ALA A 55 0.40 18.73 -43.46
C ALA A 55 0.15 20.20 -43.17
N ALA A 56 0.35 20.98 -44.22
CA ALA A 56 0.13 22.42 -44.29
C ALA A 56 -1.36 22.79 -44.14
N GLY A 57 -1.58 23.81 -43.40
CA GLY A 57 -2.50 24.94 -43.48
C GLY A 57 -3.94 24.81 -44.01
N ALA A 58 -4.90 25.24 -43.16
CA ALA A 58 -5.97 26.19 -43.50
C ALA A 58 -6.71 26.63 -42.23
N PRO A 59 -7.15 27.89 -42.12
CA PRO A 59 -7.79 28.40 -40.91
C PRO A 59 -9.29 28.03 -40.92
N ARG A 60 -9.81 27.51 -39.80
CA ARG A 60 -11.25 27.39 -39.57
C ARG A 60 -11.65 28.09 -38.30
N SER A 61 -12.64 28.92 -38.50
CA SER A 61 -13.43 29.74 -37.58
C SER A 61 -13.90 29.07 -36.31
N HIS A 62 -13.94 29.90 -35.27
CA HIS A 62 -14.63 29.72 -33.99
C HIS A 62 -16.04 29.10 -34.12
N GLN A 63 -16.28 28.06 -33.35
CA GLN A 63 -17.59 27.75 -32.81
C GLN A 63 -17.41 27.36 -31.35
N ASP A 64 -17.95 28.22 -30.50
CA ASP A 64 -18.09 27.99 -29.06
C ASP A 64 -19.02 26.79 -28.83
N ALA A 65 -18.44 25.69 -28.33
CA ALA A 65 -19.19 24.61 -27.68
C ALA A 65 -18.83 24.61 -26.19
N PRO A 66 -19.79 24.41 -25.28
CA PRO A 66 -19.49 24.44 -23.85
C PRO A 66 -18.50 23.31 -23.49
N GLU A 67 -17.36 23.68 -22.95
CA GLU A 67 -16.38 22.75 -22.40
C GLU A 67 -17.01 22.01 -21.22
N GLU A 68 -17.26 20.71 -21.39
CA GLU A 68 -17.40 19.81 -20.27
C GLU A 68 -16.08 19.80 -19.47
N PRO A 69 -16.12 19.83 -18.14
CA PRO A 69 -14.88 19.83 -17.35
C PRO A 69 -14.20 18.47 -17.52
N SER A 70 -13.26 18.41 -18.46
CA SER A 70 -12.31 17.34 -18.66
C SER A 70 -11.49 17.17 -17.38
N SER A 71 -11.84 16.19 -16.56
CA SER A 71 -11.10 15.83 -15.37
C SER A 71 -9.78 15.19 -15.78
N THR A 72 -8.76 16.02 -15.91
CA THR A 72 -7.38 15.65 -16.22
C THR A 72 -6.87 14.60 -15.21
N PRO A 73 -6.18 13.52 -15.64
CA PRO A 73 -5.63 12.48 -14.73
C PRO A 73 -4.75 13.05 -13.62
N ALA A 74 -4.10 14.19 -13.83
CA ALA A 74 -3.29 14.89 -12.83
C ALA A 74 -4.11 15.48 -11.65
N ALA A 75 -5.40 15.78 -11.85
CA ALA A 75 -6.28 16.25 -10.80
C ALA A 75 -6.65 15.10 -9.83
N ARG A 76 -6.73 13.85 -10.31
CA ARG A 76 -6.99 12.67 -9.47
C ARG A 76 -5.85 12.36 -8.51
N LEU A 77 -4.59 12.58 -8.89
CA LEU A 77 -3.42 12.31 -8.03
C LEU A 77 -3.29 13.31 -6.88
N LYS A 78 -3.76 14.55 -7.01
CA LYS A 78 -3.76 15.54 -5.92
C LYS A 78 -4.78 15.22 -4.83
N ASP A 79 -5.80 14.46 -5.14
CA ASP A 79 -6.96 14.25 -4.29
C ASP A 79 -6.85 13.03 -3.38
N VAL A 80 -5.79 12.20 -3.51
CA VAL A 80 -5.51 11.01 -2.68
C VAL A 80 -4.54 11.28 -1.52
N ARG A 81 -4.02 12.48 -1.40
CA ARG A 81 -3.12 12.85 -0.30
C ARG A 81 -3.93 13.18 0.95
N LEU A 82 -3.49 12.64 2.08
CA LEU A 82 -4.06 12.98 3.37
C LEU A 82 -3.83 14.45 3.72
N PRO A 83 -4.78 15.09 4.45
CA PRO A 83 -4.57 16.42 5.00
C PRO A 83 -3.33 16.47 5.89
N ARG A 84 -2.63 17.60 5.87
CA ARG A 84 -1.42 17.80 6.70
C ARG A 84 -1.72 18.33 8.10
N SER A 85 -2.98 18.43 8.48
CA SER A 85 -3.40 18.91 9.80
C SER A 85 -2.95 18.00 10.95
N LEU A 86 -2.81 16.71 10.68
CA LEU A 86 -2.36 15.71 11.64
C LEU A 86 -1.12 15.00 11.11
N GLN A 87 -0.10 14.91 11.94
CA GLN A 87 1.14 14.16 11.64
C GLN A 87 1.22 12.95 12.54
N PRO A 88 1.22 11.72 12.00
CA PRO A 88 1.41 10.52 12.80
C PRO A 88 2.84 10.47 13.35
N LEU A 89 2.96 10.09 14.61
CA LEU A 89 4.23 9.95 15.33
C LEU A 89 4.57 8.50 15.64
N HIS A 90 3.55 7.71 16.01
CA HIS A 90 3.75 6.33 16.45
C HIS A 90 2.51 5.49 16.15
N TYR A 91 2.72 4.22 15.85
CA TYR A 91 1.69 3.21 15.65
C TYR A 91 1.94 2.03 16.60
N GLU A 92 0.92 1.66 17.36
CA GLU A 92 0.85 0.38 18.06
C GLU A 92 -0.17 -0.47 17.32
N LEU A 93 0.26 -1.63 16.84
CA LEU A 93 -0.55 -2.49 15.99
C LEU A 93 -0.56 -3.92 16.54
N GLU A 94 -1.76 -4.43 16.83
CA GLU A 94 -2.01 -5.83 17.12
C GLU A 94 -2.76 -6.46 15.94
N LEU A 95 -2.28 -7.61 15.46
CA LEU A 95 -2.91 -8.37 14.39
C LEU A 95 -3.14 -9.81 14.82
N ALA A 96 -4.34 -10.32 14.56
CA ALA A 96 -4.73 -11.71 14.83
C ALA A 96 -5.27 -12.36 13.53
N PRO A 97 -4.40 -12.96 12.71
CA PRO A 97 -4.80 -13.65 11.49
C PRO A 97 -5.41 -15.02 11.77
N ARG A 98 -6.43 -15.40 10.99
CA ARG A 98 -7.06 -16.72 10.97
C ARG A 98 -6.68 -17.45 9.69
N LEU A 99 -5.70 -18.35 9.78
CA LEU A 99 -5.05 -18.96 8.62
C LEU A 99 -5.78 -20.19 8.08
N PHE A 100 -6.55 -20.86 8.92
CA PHE A 100 -7.11 -22.20 8.65
C PHE A 100 -8.61 -22.20 8.35
N ASP A 101 -9.29 -21.05 8.57
CA ASP A 101 -10.74 -20.96 8.37
C ASP A 101 -11.08 -20.15 7.11
N ASP A 102 -11.19 -18.83 7.28
CA ASP A 102 -11.73 -17.92 6.29
C ASP A 102 -10.68 -16.94 5.75
N PHE A 103 -9.42 -17.13 6.12
CA PHE A 103 -8.32 -16.19 5.80
C PHE A 103 -8.64 -14.74 6.19
N SER A 104 -9.40 -14.56 7.26
CA SER A 104 -9.66 -13.25 7.82
C SER A 104 -8.60 -12.86 8.84
N PHE A 105 -8.54 -11.57 9.15
CA PHE A 105 -7.77 -11.09 10.27
C PHE A 105 -8.54 -10.01 11.01
N THR A 106 -8.28 -9.90 12.29
CA THR A 106 -8.73 -8.78 13.12
C THR A 106 -7.52 -8.04 13.65
N GLY A 107 -7.70 -6.80 13.99
CA GLY A 107 -6.63 -6.05 14.62
C GLY A 107 -7.13 -4.86 15.41
N VAL A 108 -6.23 -4.33 16.20
CA VAL A 108 -6.37 -3.07 16.92
C VAL A 108 -5.18 -2.20 16.54
N VAL A 109 -5.44 -0.96 16.22
CA VAL A 109 -4.38 0.03 16.00
C VAL A 109 -4.61 1.23 16.90
N THR A 110 -3.52 1.71 17.51
CA THR A 110 -3.45 3.01 18.18
C THR A 110 -2.45 3.88 17.44
N VAL A 111 -2.91 5.01 16.93
CA VAL A 111 -2.07 5.97 16.20
C VAL A 111 -1.91 7.22 17.04
N THR A 112 -0.71 7.48 17.54
CA THR A 112 -0.37 8.75 18.19
C THR A 112 -0.04 9.78 17.12
N MET A 113 -0.74 10.92 17.17
CA MET A 113 -0.65 12.00 16.17
C MET A 113 -0.36 13.34 16.84
N HIS A 114 0.41 14.16 16.15
CA HIS A 114 0.58 15.59 16.51
C HIS A 114 -0.35 16.44 15.64
N CYS A 115 -1.14 17.28 16.26
CA CYS A 115 -2.02 18.22 15.56
C CYS A 115 -1.22 19.47 15.17
N LEU A 116 -0.97 19.63 13.86
CA LEU A 116 -0.22 20.74 13.30
C LEU A 116 -1.10 21.98 13.06
N SER A 117 -2.36 21.75 12.71
CA SER A 117 -3.37 22.79 12.53
C SER A 117 -4.72 22.30 13.01
N VAL A 118 -5.55 23.24 13.49
CA VAL A 118 -6.90 22.95 13.99
C VAL A 118 -7.69 22.14 12.94
N THR A 119 -8.31 21.06 13.39
CA THR A 119 -9.14 20.18 12.54
C THR A 119 -10.23 19.53 13.36
N ASP A 120 -11.38 19.32 12.75
CA ASP A 120 -12.53 18.60 13.30
C ASP A 120 -12.71 17.20 12.68
N THR A 121 -11.76 16.76 11.87
CA THR A 121 -11.84 15.47 11.18
C THR A 121 -10.47 14.80 11.14
N VAL A 122 -10.42 13.53 11.54
CA VAL A 122 -9.26 12.67 11.30
C VAL A 122 -9.48 11.91 10.00
N VAL A 123 -8.50 11.96 9.09
CA VAL A 123 -8.55 11.27 7.81
C VAL A 123 -7.36 10.32 7.71
N MET A 124 -7.62 9.06 7.38
CA MET A 124 -6.61 8.03 7.19
C MET A 124 -6.89 7.23 5.92
N HIS A 125 -5.89 6.54 5.40
CA HIS A 125 -6.13 5.53 4.37
C HIS A 125 -6.68 4.25 4.99
N SER A 126 -7.72 3.69 4.37
CA SER A 126 -8.30 2.39 4.72
C SER A 126 -8.85 1.74 3.45
N LYS A 127 -8.27 0.61 3.09
CA LYS A 127 -8.72 -0.19 1.94
C LYS A 127 -9.21 -1.56 2.45
N ASP A 128 -10.44 -1.91 2.10
CA ASP A 128 -11.05 -3.22 2.35
C ASP A 128 -11.04 -3.66 3.82
N LEU A 129 -11.08 -2.67 4.73
CA LEU A 129 -11.17 -2.90 6.17
C LEU A 129 -12.54 -2.50 6.70
N ASN A 130 -13.14 -3.36 7.51
CA ASN A 130 -14.30 -3.03 8.33
C ASN A 130 -13.80 -2.47 9.67
N VAL A 131 -13.99 -1.18 9.90
CA VAL A 131 -13.50 -0.47 11.08
C VAL A 131 -14.63 -0.28 12.09
N SER A 132 -14.31 -0.51 13.37
CA SER A 132 -15.22 -0.36 14.52
C SER A 132 -14.49 0.21 15.73
N ASP A 133 -15.24 0.53 16.78
CA ASP A 133 -14.72 0.95 18.10
C ASP A 133 -13.70 2.09 17.99
N VAL A 134 -14.06 3.12 17.23
CA VAL A 134 -13.19 4.29 17.01
C VAL A 134 -13.28 5.24 18.19
N SER A 135 -12.14 5.61 18.75
CA SER A 135 -12.02 6.62 19.81
C SER A 135 -10.81 7.51 19.57
N VAL A 136 -10.94 8.77 19.96
CA VAL A 136 -9.86 9.76 19.95
C VAL A 136 -9.69 10.30 21.35
N GLU A 137 -8.46 10.39 21.81
CA GLU A 137 -8.10 10.84 23.16
C GLU A 137 -6.97 11.87 23.08
N GLU A 138 -7.03 12.91 23.86
CA GLU A 138 -5.89 13.82 24.03
C GLU A 138 -4.86 13.17 24.96
N THR A 139 -3.65 12.94 24.45
CA THR A 139 -2.61 12.14 25.16
C THR A 139 -2.16 12.75 26.49
N ALA A 140 -2.18 14.08 26.59
CA ALA A 140 -1.71 14.78 27.81
C ALA A 140 -2.71 14.71 28.97
N THR A 141 -3.99 14.68 28.67
CA THR A 141 -5.09 14.79 29.66
C THR A 141 -5.88 13.49 29.83
N GLY A 142 -5.79 12.56 28.89
CA GLY A 142 -6.62 11.35 28.84
C GLY A 142 -8.10 11.64 28.50
N VAL A 143 -8.40 12.86 28.05
CA VAL A 143 -9.78 13.27 27.76
C VAL A 143 -10.19 12.76 26.38
N LEU A 144 -11.30 12.03 26.34
CA LEU A 144 -11.89 11.55 25.08
C LEU A 144 -12.50 12.72 24.30
N VAL A 145 -12.21 12.74 23.00
CA VAL A 145 -12.84 13.64 22.05
C VAL A 145 -14.02 12.89 21.40
N PRO A 146 -15.27 13.38 21.57
CA PRO A 146 -16.42 12.70 21.01
C PRO A 146 -16.33 12.61 19.48
N CYS A 147 -16.50 11.39 18.95
CA CYS A 147 -16.47 11.11 17.52
C CYS A 147 -17.89 11.02 16.96
N GLY A 148 -18.08 11.51 15.75
CA GLY A 148 -19.29 11.27 14.96
C GLY A 148 -19.24 9.94 14.20
N ALA A 149 -20.22 9.73 13.33
CA ALA A 149 -20.28 8.53 12.50
C ALA A 149 -19.11 8.48 11.51
N VAL A 150 -18.38 7.36 11.55
CA VAL A 150 -17.26 7.10 10.61
C VAL A 150 -17.80 6.90 9.20
N SER A 151 -17.11 7.43 8.22
CA SER A 151 -17.45 7.26 6.80
C SER A 151 -16.25 6.81 5.97
N HIS A 152 -16.54 6.06 4.90
CA HIS A 152 -15.55 5.55 3.95
C HIS A 152 -15.71 6.24 2.60
N ASP A 153 -14.64 6.79 2.08
CA ASP A 153 -14.53 7.26 0.70
C ASP A 153 -13.79 6.18 -0.10
N THR A 154 -14.54 5.29 -0.74
CA THR A 154 -13.96 4.15 -1.46
C THR A 154 -13.14 4.57 -2.68
N ALA A 155 -13.47 5.70 -3.31
CA ALA A 155 -12.76 6.19 -4.48
C ALA A 155 -11.32 6.65 -4.14
N ARG A 156 -11.14 7.23 -2.95
CA ARG A 156 -9.84 7.68 -2.43
C ARG A 156 -9.25 6.75 -1.39
N GLN A 157 -9.99 5.72 -0.99
CA GLN A 157 -9.65 4.81 0.11
C GLN A 157 -9.44 5.56 1.43
N PHE A 158 -10.26 6.57 1.71
CA PHE A 158 -10.19 7.31 2.95
C PHE A 158 -11.20 6.81 3.97
N LEU A 159 -10.73 6.66 5.19
CA LEU A 159 -11.54 6.60 6.40
C LEU A 159 -11.60 8.02 6.99
N ARG A 160 -12.81 8.54 7.20
CA ARG A 160 -13.05 9.84 7.83
C ARG A 160 -13.71 9.65 9.18
N VAL A 161 -13.10 10.21 10.21
CA VAL A 161 -13.62 10.22 11.58
C VAL A 161 -13.94 11.68 11.93
N PRO A 162 -15.20 12.12 11.79
CA PRO A 162 -15.60 13.46 12.19
C PRO A 162 -15.60 13.55 13.72
N LEU A 163 -15.25 14.71 14.23
CA LEU A 163 -15.18 14.97 15.66
C LEU A 163 -16.18 16.06 16.03
N HIS A 164 -16.84 15.92 17.18
CA HIS A 164 -17.76 16.94 17.69
C HIS A 164 -17.04 18.12 18.34
N LYS A 165 -15.73 18.01 18.55
CA LYS A 165 -14.86 19.07 19.04
C LYS A 165 -13.57 19.09 18.22
N SER A 166 -13.16 20.26 17.76
CA SER A 166 -11.92 20.43 17.02
C SER A 166 -10.70 20.11 17.88
N LEU A 167 -9.71 19.49 17.27
CA LEU A 167 -8.39 19.25 17.84
C LEU A 167 -7.59 20.55 17.82
N SER A 168 -6.85 20.81 18.89
CA SER A 168 -6.03 22.01 19.05
C SER A 168 -4.65 21.82 18.44
N ALA A 169 -4.17 22.81 17.69
CA ALA A 169 -2.81 22.82 17.17
C ALA A 169 -1.79 22.77 18.32
N GLY A 170 -0.71 21.99 18.13
CA GLY A 170 0.34 21.78 19.13
C GLY A 170 0.07 20.62 20.10
N SER A 171 -1.18 20.15 20.22
CA SER A 171 -1.51 19.01 21.09
C SER A 171 -1.28 17.67 20.38
N LYS A 172 -1.13 16.61 21.19
CA LYS A 172 -1.04 15.23 20.71
C LYS A 172 -2.31 14.46 21.04
N TYR A 173 -2.71 13.62 20.12
CA TYR A 173 -3.92 12.80 20.22
C TYR A 173 -3.61 11.36 19.87
N ALA A 174 -4.28 10.41 20.52
CA ALA A 174 -4.27 9.00 20.19
C ALA A 174 -5.61 8.62 19.54
N LEU A 175 -5.57 8.15 18.30
CA LEU A 175 -6.70 7.51 17.62
C LEU A 175 -6.56 6.02 17.82
N ARG A 176 -7.56 5.38 18.46
CA ARG A 176 -7.66 3.94 18.59
C ARG A 176 -8.84 3.43 17.80
N MET A 177 -8.65 2.31 17.09
CA MET A 177 -9.72 1.64 16.36
C MET A 177 -9.49 0.14 16.26
N ARG A 178 -10.58 -0.61 16.16
CA ARG A 178 -10.56 -2.02 15.78
C ARG A 178 -10.89 -2.14 14.31
N PHE A 179 -10.36 -3.18 13.68
CA PHE A 179 -10.64 -3.46 12.28
C PHE A 179 -10.67 -4.97 12.01
N ARG A 180 -11.37 -5.32 10.95
CA ARG A 180 -11.37 -6.65 10.36
C ARG A 180 -11.12 -6.54 8.87
N GLY A 181 -10.32 -7.46 8.33
CA GLY A 181 -10.06 -7.59 6.91
C GLY A 181 -9.98 -9.05 6.47
N THR A 182 -9.77 -9.26 5.18
CA THR A 182 -9.58 -10.58 4.57
C THR A 182 -8.22 -10.62 3.89
N LEU A 183 -7.49 -11.71 4.10
CA LEU A 183 -6.24 -12.00 3.40
C LEU A 183 -6.59 -12.46 1.98
N ASN A 184 -6.53 -11.56 1.04
CA ASN A 184 -6.81 -11.82 -0.37
C ASN A 184 -5.52 -12.19 -1.13
N ASP A 185 -5.65 -12.42 -2.44
CA ASP A 185 -4.53 -12.76 -3.33
C ASP A 185 -4.07 -11.54 -4.17
N ASP A 186 -4.45 -10.30 -3.77
CA ASP A 186 -4.22 -9.06 -4.55
C ASP A 186 -2.78 -8.54 -4.47
N LEU A 187 -1.91 -9.19 -3.69
CA LEU A 187 -0.51 -8.79 -3.46
C LEU A 187 -0.37 -7.35 -2.96
N ALA A 188 -1.33 -6.86 -2.18
CA ALA A 188 -1.37 -5.50 -1.67
C ALA A 188 -1.71 -5.46 -0.18
N GLY A 189 -0.89 -4.75 0.61
CA GLY A 189 -1.07 -4.61 2.05
C GLY A 189 -0.75 -5.90 2.79
N PHE A 190 -1.66 -6.34 3.65
CA PHE A 190 -1.56 -7.61 4.38
C PHE A 190 -2.35 -8.68 3.62
N TYR A 191 -1.66 -9.57 2.93
CA TYR A 191 -2.23 -10.51 1.97
C TYR A 191 -1.67 -11.92 2.12
N ARG A 192 -2.28 -12.91 1.45
CA ARG A 192 -1.78 -14.27 1.35
C ARG A 192 -1.17 -14.53 -0.02
N SER A 193 -0.17 -15.40 -0.04
CA SER A 193 0.34 -16.03 -1.25
C SER A 193 0.31 -17.53 -1.10
N SER A 194 0.52 -18.29 -2.17
CA SER A 194 0.55 -19.74 -2.10
C SER A 194 1.69 -20.32 -2.94
N TYR A 195 2.20 -21.46 -2.48
CA TYR A 195 3.16 -22.28 -3.23
C TYR A 195 2.80 -23.75 -3.13
N THR A 196 3.36 -24.55 -4.00
CA THR A 196 3.22 -26.02 -3.95
C THR A 196 4.48 -26.61 -3.34
N ASP A 197 4.34 -27.40 -2.28
CA ASP A 197 5.47 -28.07 -1.65
C ASP A 197 5.98 -29.25 -2.50
N ALA A 198 7.09 -29.87 -2.08
CA ALA A 198 7.70 -30.98 -2.79
C ALA A 198 6.81 -32.23 -2.87
N ALA A 199 5.80 -32.36 -1.99
CA ALA A 199 4.82 -33.44 -2.00
C ALA A 199 3.57 -33.12 -2.84
N GLY A 200 3.53 -31.96 -3.52
CA GLY A 200 2.42 -31.52 -4.36
C GLY A 200 1.28 -30.85 -3.59
N ASN A 201 1.44 -30.55 -2.30
CA ASN A 201 0.40 -29.89 -1.50
C ASN A 201 0.49 -28.36 -1.64
N LYS A 202 -0.67 -27.72 -1.75
CA LYS A 202 -0.77 -26.26 -1.71
C LYS A 202 -0.55 -25.76 -0.28
N ARG A 203 0.41 -24.84 -0.12
CA ARG A 203 0.74 -24.16 1.13
C ARG A 203 0.50 -22.66 0.99
N TYR A 204 0.13 -22.03 2.09
CA TYR A 204 -0.12 -20.59 2.14
C TYR A 204 0.94 -19.90 2.97
N VAL A 205 1.31 -18.71 2.53
CA VAL A 205 2.19 -17.76 3.24
C VAL A 205 1.45 -16.44 3.38
N ILE A 206 1.62 -15.80 4.52
CA ILE A 206 1.10 -14.44 4.76
C ILE A 206 2.25 -13.47 4.66
N ILE A 207 2.00 -12.36 4.00
CA ILE A 207 2.96 -11.31 3.71
C ILE A 207 2.39 -9.96 4.09
#